data_ab784958e41f4f07650ee6b80852062f
#
_entry.id   ab784958e41f4f07650ee6b80852062f
#
_cell.length_a   1.000
_cell.length_b   1.000
_cell.length_c   1.000
_cell.angle_alpha   90.00
_cell.angle_beta   90.00
_cell.angle_gamma   90.00
#
_symmetry.space_group_name_H-M   'P 1'
#
loop_
_entity.id
_entity.type
_entity.pdbx_description
1 polymer ?
#
loop_
_entity_poly.entity_id
_entity_poly.type
_entity_poly.pdbx_seq_one_letter_code
_entity_poly.pdbx_strand_id
1 'polypeptide(L)'
;MIASTKDPETSSGSQPRSRGYLVYLIAVMGLVAVMDQYLSTIRTTAIPYVIEEYAISASQFSWLEALYLVFTFLVFVLNGLNDLIGRKLAILVLILLMGLSSIGVVLFASSLHLFMVFYTLAMFTTVSNMWTIPVSEESPADKRAKYVSIVYVIGLIPLQALLPPFLLNTLGLSWKWMYGVMSVFMIPVLVLWLFMKETQRYAVTREQRRAGIRKKHVLGLGVIDRRDLHYIAISASIWLCWLTYSILYFWAGYYFMTIKGYSLAQWSMVLLVTLIMAMVGGVAGGWLMDRIGRRPALIMGCVGLTLFVALLGFAGGAFLPIVAAISGFFTSFTYTWVVVYVPEVFPTERRGTCMGWTTTVARVSYVAGPALAAILLEAFPTMDWFWVVTGAIMIIPIGIVLLLKPYETREKELEEIELRR
;
A
#
# COMPACT_ATOMS: atom_id res chain seq x y z
N MET A 1 49.61 -3.83 22.01
CA MET A 1 49.45 -3.53 20.57
C MET A 1 48.46 -4.56 20.01
N ILE A 2 47.20 -4.19 19.96
CA ILE A 2 46.15 -5.00 19.32
C ILE A 2 45.87 -4.32 17.99
N ALA A 3 46.23 -5.01 16.92
CA ALA A 3 45.99 -4.51 15.56
C ALA A 3 44.48 -4.54 15.28
N SER A 4 43.91 -3.35 15.03
CA SER A 4 42.55 -3.18 14.53
C SER A 4 42.47 -3.80 13.12
N THR A 5 41.89 -4.97 13.01
CA THR A 5 41.46 -5.52 11.73
C THR A 5 40.28 -4.70 11.23
N LYS A 6 40.56 -3.75 10.34
CA LYS A 6 39.54 -3.09 9.54
C LYS A 6 38.79 -4.18 8.73
N ASP A 7 37.52 -4.32 8.98
CA ASP A 7 36.63 -5.15 8.18
C ASP A 7 36.70 -4.74 6.70
N PRO A 8 36.87 -5.69 5.77
CA PRO A 8 36.97 -5.37 4.34
C PRO A 8 35.60 -5.01 3.67
N GLU A 9 34.56 -4.84 4.46
CA GLU A 9 33.19 -4.62 3.91
C GLU A 9 32.86 -3.17 3.51
N THR A 10 33.73 -2.17 3.77
CA THR A 10 33.37 -0.76 3.55
C THR A 10 34.01 -0.09 2.33
N SER A 11 34.66 -0.83 1.43
CA SER A 11 35.32 -0.24 0.26
C SER A 11 35.04 -0.94 -1.08
N SER A 12 33.78 -1.33 -1.38
CA SER A 12 33.42 -1.55 -2.78
C SER A 12 33.02 -0.19 -3.37
N GLY A 13 33.95 0.43 -4.07
CA GLY A 13 33.87 1.78 -4.63
C GLY A 13 32.84 1.91 -5.75
N SER A 14 31.56 1.85 -5.43
CA SER A 14 30.51 2.29 -6.34
C SER A 14 30.51 3.82 -6.36
N GLN A 15 30.94 4.43 -7.46
CA GLN A 15 30.84 5.87 -7.63
C GLN A 15 29.37 6.30 -7.49
N PRO A 16 29.10 7.33 -6.65
CA PRO A 16 27.72 7.80 -6.48
C PRO A 16 27.13 8.22 -7.84
N ARG A 17 25.88 7.85 -8.10
CA ARG A 17 25.18 8.27 -9.32
C ARG A 17 25.11 9.79 -9.41
N SER A 18 25.14 10.31 -10.63
CA SER A 18 24.96 11.75 -10.85
C SER A 18 23.61 12.23 -10.32
N ARG A 19 23.56 13.46 -9.83
CA ARG A 19 22.32 14.08 -9.33
C ARG A 19 21.22 14.07 -10.40
N GLY A 20 21.55 14.29 -11.67
CA GLY A 20 20.60 14.23 -12.77
C GLY A 20 19.96 12.86 -12.93
N TYR A 21 20.74 11.77 -12.81
CA TYR A 21 20.21 10.43 -12.86
C TYR A 21 19.29 10.10 -11.67
N LEU A 22 19.63 10.57 -10.46
CA LEU A 22 18.76 10.38 -9.29
C LEU A 22 17.42 11.10 -9.44
N VAL A 23 17.41 12.33 -9.94
CA VAL A 23 16.16 13.07 -10.25
C VAL A 23 15.33 12.32 -11.30
N TYR A 24 15.97 11.86 -12.38
CA TYR A 24 15.32 11.02 -13.39
C TYR A 24 14.73 9.75 -12.77
N LEU A 25 15.50 9.03 -11.95
CA LEU A 25 15.04 7.78 -11.31
C LEU A 25 13.84 8.02 -10.36
N ILE A 26 13.88 9.11 -9.58
CA ILE A 26 12.76 9.53 -8.71
C ILE A 26 11.53 9.83 -9.56
N ALA A 27 11.66 10.54 -10.68
CA ALA A 27 10.54 10.85 -11.56
C ALA A 27 9.93 9.57 -12.17
N VAL A 28 10.75 8.67 -12.71
CA VAL A 28 10.26 7.41 -13.30
C VAL A 28 9.59 6.51 -12.27
N MET A 29 10.21 6.32 -11.10
CA MET A 29 9.61 5.52 -10.03
C MET A 29 8.38 6.21 -9.43
N GLY A 30 8.34 7.54 -9.43
CA GLY A 30 7.14 8.31 -9.07
C GLY A 30 5.98 8.04 -10.01
N LEU A 31 6.21 7.98 -11.34
CA LEU A 31 5.19 7.63 -12.31
C LEU A 31 4.72 6.17 -12.16
N VAL A 32 5.63 5.24 -11.87
CA VAL A 32 5.26 3.85 -11.55
C VAL A 32 4.41 3.81 -10.27
N ALA A 33 4.77 4.60 -9.25
CA ALA A 33 3.98 4.73 -8.02
C ALA A 33 2.59 5.33 -8.28
N VAL A 34 2.44 6.27 -9.23
CA VAL A 34 1.13 6.78 -9.65
C VAL A 34 0.26 5.66 -10.22
N MET A 35 0.80 4.81 -11.11
CA MET A 35 0.06 3.67 -11.65
C MET A 35 -0.37 2.71 -10.52
N ASP A 36 0.54 2.41 -9.60
CA ASP A 36 0.30 1.54 -8.46
C ASP A 36 -0.82 2.07 -7.55
N GLN A 37 -0.69 3.32 -7.10
CA GLN A 37 -1.66 3.95 -6.20
C GLN A 37 -3.02 4.18 -6.88
N TYR A 38 -3.03 4.50 -8.16
CA TYR A 38 -4.25 4.62 -8.94
C TYR A 38 -4.99 3.29 -9.01
N LEU A 39 -4.33 2.20 -9.45
CA LEU A 39 -4.95 0.88 -9.59
C LEU A 39 -5.41 0.30 -8.26
N SER A 40 -4.69 0.55 -7.17
CA SER A 40 -5.09 0.09 -5.84
C SER A 40 -6.37 0.73 -5.33
N THR A 41 -6.68 1.97 -5.76
CA THR A 41 -7.79 2.76 -5.20
C THR A 41 -8.96 2.98 -6.15
N ILE A 42 -8.75 2.88 -7.47
CA ILE A 42 -9.82 3.15 -8.46
C ILE A 42 -11.05 2.25 -8.29
N ARG A 43 -10.89 1.07 -7.69
CA ARG A 43 -11.98 0.14 -7.42
C ARG A 43 -13.11 0.78 -6.61
N THR A 44 -12.80 1.72 -5.70
CA THR A 44 -13.84 2.37 -4.89
C THR A 44 -14.87 3.12 -5.75
N THR A 45 -14.44 3.67 -6.88
CA THR A 45 -15.32 4.34 -7.84
C THR A 45 -15.91 3.38 -8.88
N ALA A 46 -15.18 2.31 -9.23
CA ALA A 46 -15.62 1.37 -10.27
C ALA A 46 -16.65 0.35 -9.80
N ILE A 47 -16.66 -0.04 -8.51
CA ILE A 47 -17.55 -1.10 -7.96
C ILE A 47 -19.03 -0.93 -8.34
N PRO A 48 -19.66 0.25 -8.24
CA PRO A 48 -21.07 0.41 -8.62
C PRO A 48 -21.34 0.02 -10.07
N TYR A 49 -20.48 0.43 -10.99
CA TYR A 49 -20.61 0.11 -12.41
C TYR A 49 -20.40 -1.37 -12.72
N VAL A 50 -19.48 -2.03 -11.99
CA VAL A 50 -19.26 -3.48 -12.10
C VAL A 50 -20.51 -4.25 -11.67
N ILE A 51 -21.10 -3.87 -10.53
CA ILE A 51 -22.30 -4.48 -9.98
C ILE A 51 -23.47 -4.31 -10.96
N GLU A 52 -23.63 -3.13 -11.53
CA GLU A 52 -24.68 -2.82 -12.50
C GLU A 52 -24.50 -3.59 -13.82
N GLU A 53 -23.29 -3.57 -14.42
CA GLU A 53 -23.04 -4.21 -15.73
C GLU A 53 -23.23 -5.74 -15.67
N TYR A 54 -22.76 -6.37 -14.58
CA TYR A 54 -22.85 -7.84 -14.47
C TYR A 54 -24.08 -8.32 -13.71
N ALA A 55 -24.98 -7.43 -13.33
CA ALA A 55 -26.25 -7.71 -12.64
C ALA A 55 -26.05 -8.62 -11.41
N ILE A 56 -25.06 -8.32 -10.58
CA ILE A 56 -24.74 -9.06 -9.35
C ILE A 56 -24.99 -8.23 -8.11
N SER A 57 -25.14 -8.88 -6.96
CA SER A 57 -25.22 -8.16 -5.68
C SER A 57 -23.83 -7.70 -5.19
N ALA A 58 -23.81 -6.68 -4.34
CA ALA A 58 -22.59 -6.22 -3.70
C ALA A 58 -21.90 -7.33 -2.88
N SER A 59 -22.67 -8.15 -2.18
CA SER A 59 -22.18 -9.32 -1.44
C SER A 59 -21.53 -10.35 -2.37
N GLN A 60 -22.19 -10.69 -3.49
CA GLN A 60 -21.62 -11.63 -4.49
C GLN A 60 -20.30 -11.12 -5.06
N PHE A 61 -20.22 -9.83 -5.41
CA PHE A 61 -18.96 -9.24 -5.85
C PHE A 61 -17.86 -9.39 -4.78
N SER A 62 -18.17 -9.10 -3.53
CA SER A 62 -17.21 -9.16 -2.44
C SER A 62 -16.74 -10.60 -2.14
N TRP A 63 -17.61 -11.61 -2.24
CA TRP A 63 -17.21 -13.01 -2.15
C TRP A 63 -16.28 -13.44 -3.27
N LEU A 64 -16.57 -13.02 -4.51
CA LEU A 64 -15.70 -13.29 -5.65
C LEU A 64 -14.34 -12.58 -5.47
N GLU A 65 -14.36 -11.35 -4.98
CA GLU A 65 -13.13 -10.63 -4.68
C GLU A 65 -12.28 -11.39 -3.65
N ALA A 66 -12.87 -11.87 -2.56
CA ALA A 66 -12.17 -12.69 -1.57
C ALA A 66 -11.52 -13.93 -2.19
N LEU A 67 -12.25 -14.64 -3.08
CA LEU A 67 -11.76 -15.82 -3.74
C LEU A 67 -10.59 -15.52 -4.68
N TYR A 68 -10.74 -14.52 -5.54
CA TYR A 68 -9.73 -14.19 -6.56
C TYR A 68 -8.47 -13.56 -5.94
N LEU A 69 -8.61 -12.73 -4.90
CA LEU A 69 -7.46 -12.09 -4.25
C LEU A 69 -6.58 -13.05 -3.44
N VAL A 70 -6.96 -14.33 -3.29
CA VAL A 70 -6.04 -15.38 -2.80
C VAL A 70 -4.75 -15.39 -3.63
N PHE A 71 -4.81 -15.12 -4.93
CA PHE A 71 -3.63 -15.04 -5.79
C PHE A 71 -2.63 -13.94 -5.36
N THR A 72 -3.06 -12.93 -4.62
CA THR A 72 -2.16 -11.88 -4.12
C THR A 72 -1.15 -12.39 -3.09
N PHE A 73 -1.38 -13.55 -2.49
CA PHE A 73 -0.37 -14.20 -1.65
C PHE A 73 0.90 -14.58 -2.42
N LEU A 74 0.81 -14.78 -3.74
CA LEU A 74 1.97 -15.06 -4.60
C LEU A 74 2.88 -13.84 -4.83
N VAL A 75 2.59 -12.69 -4.23
CA VAL A 75 3.41 -11.47 -4.36
C VAL A 75 4.86 -11.66 -3.93
N PHE A 76 5.16 -12.63 -3.06
CA PHE A 76 6.55 -13.00 -2.74
C PHE A 76 7.33 -13.46 -3.97
N VAL A 77 6.66 -14.09 -4.95
CA VAL A 77 7.27 -14.45 -6.25
C VAL A 77 7.64 -13.19 -7.00
N LEU A 78 6.70 -12.23 -7.11
CA LEU A 78 6.94 -10.95 -7.79
C LEU A 78 8.07 -10.17 -7.10
N ASN A 79 8.08 -10.09 -5.78
CA ASN A 79 9.15 -9.46 -5.03
C ASN A 79 10.49 -10.20 -5.20
N GLY A 80 10.47 -11.51 -5.28
CA GLY A 80 11.65 -12.35 -5.53
C GLY A 80 12.27 -12.13 -6.91
N LEU A 81 11.49 -11.70 -7.90
CA LEU A 81 12.01 -11.37 -9.23
C LEU A 81 13.09 -10.28 -9.17
N ASN A 82 12.96 -9.29 -8.28
CA ASN A 82 13.99 -8.28 -8.09
C ASN A 82 15.38 -8.87 -7.85
N ASP A 83 15.44 -9.94 -7.08
CA ASP A 83 16.68 -10.60 -6.72
C ASP A 83 17.18 -11.61 -7.78
N LEU A 84 16.27 -12.10 -8.61
CA LEU A 84 16.56 -13.08 -9.66
C LEU A 84 17.01 -12.44 -10.97
N ILE A 85 16.23 -11.50 -11.50
CA ILE A 85 16.42 -10.93 -12.84
C ILE A 85 17.00 -9.51 -12.81
N GLY A 86 17.08 -8.88 -11.64
CA GLY A 86 17.56 -7.50 -11.46
C GLY A 86 16.42 -6.49 -11.37
N ARG A 87 16.78 -5.30 -10.86
CA ARG A 87 15.79 -4.27 -10.57
C ARG A 87 15.18 -3.68 -11.84
N LYS A 88 16.00 -3.45 -12.88
CA LYS A 88 15.54 -2.90 -14.16
C LYS A 88 14.49 -3.80 -14.82
N LEU A 89 14.76 -5.10 -14.95
CA LEU A 89 13.81 -6.03 -15.57
C LEU A 89 12.59 -6.29 -14.70
N ALA A 90 12.75 -6.35 -13.40
CA ALA A 90 11.63 -6.53 -12.46
C ALA A 90 10.65 -5.35 -12.51
N ILE A 91 11.15 -4.11 -12.63
CA ILE A 91 10.31 -2.93 -12.85
C ILE A 91 9.61 -2.97 -14.22
N LEU A 92 10.26 -3.48 -15.28
CA LEU A 92 9.60 -3.70 -16.55
C LEU A 92 8.41 -4.66 -16.43
N VAL A 93 8.62 -5.80 -15.78
CA VAL A 93 7.56 -6.78 -15.53
C VAL A 93 6.40 -6.14 -14.76
N LEU A 94 6.70 -5.34 -13.74
CA LEU A 94 5.69 -4.63 -12.97
C LEU A 94 4.87 -3.66 -13.83
N ILE A 95 5.53 -2.81 -14.64
CA ILE A 95 4.89 -1.84 -15.54
C ILE A 95 4.00 -2.56 -16.56
N LEU A 96 4.52 -3.63 -17.19
CA LEU A 96 3.77 -4.41 -18.17
C LEU A 96 2.56 -5.10 -17.55
N LEU A 97 2.71 -5.71 -16.37
CA LEU A 97 1.59 -6.35 -15.68
C LEU A 97 0.50 -5.33 -15.33
N MET A 98 0.86 -4.14 -14.82
CA MET A 98 -0.11 -3.08 -14.53
C MET A 98 -0.83 -2.59 -15.80
N GLY A 99 -0.09 -2.29 -16.85
CA GLY A 99 -0.68 -1.76 -18.08
C GLY A 99 -1.46 -2.80 -18.88
N LEU A 100 -0.96 -4.04 -18.99
CA LEU A 100 -1.63 -5.11 -19.74
C LEU A 100 -2.88 -5.61 -19.01
N SER A 101 -2.86 -5.70 -17.67
CA SER A 101 -4.08 -6.01 -16.92
C SER A 101 -5.14 -4.92 -17.08
N SER A 102 -4.71 -3.66 -17.11
CA SER A 102 -5.60 -2.52 -17.28
C SER A 102 -6.30 -2.52 -18.64
N ILE A 103 -5.55 -2.73 -19.75
CA ILE A 103 -6.16 -2.83 -21.07
C ILE A 103 -6.96 -4.14 -21.23
N GLY A 104 -6.57 -5.18 -20.52
CA GLY A 104 -7.31 -6.44 -20.45
C GLY A 104 -8.74 -6.25 -19.92
N VAL A 105 -8.94 -5.36 -18.95
CA VAL A 105 -10.30 -4.99 -18.49
C VAL A 105 -11.11 -4.36 -19.62
N VAL A 106 -10.52 -3.51 -20.46
CA VAL A 106 -11.23 -2.85 -21.55
C VAL A 106 -11.60 -3.83 -22.66
N LEU A 107 -10.64 -4.67 -23.07
CA LEU A 107 -10.78 -5.49 -24.28
C LEU A 107 -11.48 -6.82 -24.03
N PHE A 108 -11.27 -7.43 -22.85
CA PHE A 108 -11.65 -8.83 -22.63
C PHE A 108 -12.65 -9.03 -21.47
N ALA A 109 -12.97 -8.01 -20.68
CA ALA A 109 -13.95 -8.15 -19.59
C ALA A 109 -15.40 -8.19 -20.12
N SER A 110 -15.69 -9.18 -20.96
CA SER A 110 -17.05 -9.47 -21.45
C SER A 110 -17.89 -10.25 -20.44
N SER A 111 -17.27 -10.89 -19.46
CA SER A 111 -17.92 -11.58 -18.35
C SER A 111 -17.29 -11.19 -17.02
N LEU A 112 -18.06 -11.37 -15.93
CA LEU A 112 -17.59 -11.09 -14.58
C LEU A 112 -16.28 -11.83 -14.26
N HIS A 113 -16.15 -13.10 -14.61
CA HIS A 113 -14.94 -13.87 -14.34
C HIS A 113 -13.72 -13.35 -15.09
N LEU A 114 -13.87 -12.94 -16.35
CA LEU A 114 -12.79 -12.33 -17.11
C LEU A 114 -12.40 -10.97 -16.51
N PHE A 115 -13.37 -10.16 -16.10
CA PHE A 115 -13.09 -8.94 -15.33
C PHE A 115 -12.28 -9.26 -14.08
N MET A 116 -12.72 -10.23 -13.26
CA MET A 116 -12.05 -10.62 -12.01
C MET A 116 -10.61 -11.10 -12.23
N VAL A 117 -10.32 -11.79 -13.35
CA VAL A 117 -8.94 -12.19 -13.69
C VAL A 117 -8.05 -10.98 -13.90
N PHE A 118 -8.45 -10.03 -14.76
CA PHE A 118 -7.64 -8.83 -15.03
C PHE A 118 -7.58 -7.88 -13.84
N TYR A 119 -8.68 -7.75 -13.10
CA TYR A 119 -8.74 -7.02 -11.84
C TYR A 119 -7.75 -7.58 -10.82
N THR A 120 -7.77 -8.89 -10.61
CA THR A 120 -6.85 -9.57 -9.68
C THR A 120 -5.40 -9.41 -10.10
N LEU A 121 -5.11 -9.48 -11.39
CA LEU A 121 -3.76 -9.27 -11.92
C LEU A 121 -3.28 -7.84 -11.67
N ALA A 122 -4.15 -6.83 -11.84
CA ALA A 122 -3.86 -5.46 -11.50
C ALA A 122 -3.60 -5.30 -9.99
N MET A 123 -4.48 -5.85 -9.15
CA MET A 123 -4.34 -5.81 -7.68
C MET A 123 -3.09 -6.54 -7.19
N PHE A 124 -2.71 -7.65 -7.82
CA PHE A 124 -1.49 -8.39 -7.50
C PHE A 124 -0.24 -7.53 -7.64
N THR A 125 -0.18 -6.67 -8.64
CA THR A 125 0.97 -5.78 -8.86
C THR A 125 1.09 -4.70 -7.80
N THR A 126 -0.04 -4.13 -7.36
CA THR A 126 -0.06 -2.99 -6.42
C THR A 126 0.38 -3.37 -5.00
N VAL A 127 0.44 -4.64 -4.68
CA VAL A 127 0.84 -5.14 -3.34
C VAL A 127 2.35 -5.18 -3.16
N SER A 128 3.14 -5.01 -4.25
CA SER A 128 4.58 -5.31 -4.23
C SER A 128 5.46 -4.18 -3.69
N ASN A 129 5.08 -2.92 -3.86
CA ASN A 129 5.89 -1.73 -3.55
C ASN A 129 7.32 -1.75 -4.15
N MET A 130 7.52 -2.53 -5.23
CA MET A 130 8.84 -2.74 -5.85
C MET A 130 9.48 -1.46 -6.36
N TRP A 131 8.68 -0.45 -6.70
CA TRP A 131 9.12 0.85 -7.19
C TRP A 131 9.93 1.65 -6.16
N THR A 132 9.89 1.28 -4.87
CA THR A 132 10.73 1.93 -3.84
C THR A 132 12.19 1.46 -3.89
N ILE A 133 12.44 0.22 -4.36
CA ILE A 133 13.73 -0.45 -4.25
C ILE A 133 14.85 0.27 -5.05
N PRO A 134 14.66 0.60 -6.35
CA PRO A 134 15.73 1.25 -7.11
C PRO A 134 16.17 2.58 -6.52
N VAL A 135 15.21 3.40 -6.05
CA VAL A 135 15.52 4.70 -5.43
C VAL A 135 16.22 4.50 -4.09
N SER A 136 15.79 3.55 -3.29
CA SER A 136 16.41 3.23 -2.00
C SER A 136 17.86 2.73 -2.16
N GLU A 137 18.14 1.93 -3.21
CA GLU A 137 19.48 1.38 -3.47
C GLU A 137 20.46 2.40 -4.05
N GLU A 138 20.00 3.33 -4.89
CA GLU A 138 20.84 4.33 -5.56
C GLU A 138 20.99 5.65 -4.77
N SER A 139 20.19 5.84 -3.72
CA SER A 139 20.20 7.05 -2.92
C SER A 139 21.33 7.06 -1.88
N PRO A 140 21.98 8.22 -1.64
CA PRO A 140 22.88 8.41 -0.51
C PRO A 140 22.18 8.08 0.82
N ALA A 141 22.90 7.52 1.78
CA ALA A 141 22.33 7.05 3.04
C ALA A 141 21.59 8.15 3.82
N ASP A 142 22.15 9.36 3.85
CA ASP A 142 21.63 10.56 4.52
C ASP A 142 20.35 11.12 3.87
N LYS A 143 20.06 10.78 2.60
CA LYS A 143 18.90 11.31 1.82
C LYS A 143 17.94 10.24 1.35
N ARG A 144 18.20 8.96 1.65
CA ARG A 144 17.41 7.82 1.16
C ARG A 144 15.95 7.94 1.54
N ALA A 145 15.64 8.16 2.81
CA ALA A 145 14.29 8.30 3.30
C ALA A 145 13.55 9.44 2.59
N LYS A 146 14.22 10.60 2.45
CA LYS A 146 13.66 11.76 1.74
C LYS A 146 13.29 11.44 0.29
N TYR A 147 14.18 10.78 -0.46
CA TYR A 147 13.94 10.49 -1.87
C TYR A 147 12.84 9.43 -2.08
N VAL A 148 12.80 8.39 -1.25
CA VAL A 148 11.71 7.41 -1.26
C VAL A 148 10.37 8.07 -0.91
N SER A 149 10.35 8.98 0.07
CA SER A 149 9.16 9.75 0.42
C SER A 149 8.67 10.64 -0.74
N ILE A 150 9.58 11.26 -1.51
CA ILE A 150 9.20 12.06 -2.68
C ILE A 150 8.51 11.17 -3.72
N VAL A 151 9.05 9.97 -4.01
CA VAL A 151 8.40 9.01 -4.91
C VAL A 151 7.00 8.65 -4.44
N TYR A 152 6.84 8.38 -3.15
CA TYR A 152 5.54 8.08 -2.57
C TYR A 152 4.55 9.25 -2.70
N VAL A 153 5.00 10.48 -2.42
CA VAL A 153 4.16 11.70 -2.57
C VAL A 153 3.71 11.90 -4.02
N ILE A 154 4.59 11.64 -5.01
CA ILE A 154 4.21 11.67 -6.43
C ILE A 154 3.12 10.63 -6.69
N GLY A 155 3.26 9.42 -6.13
CA GLY A 155 2.24 8.36 -6.24
C GLY A 155 0.88 8.74 -5.69
N LEU A 156 0.82 9.64 -4.71
CA LEU A 156 -0.43 10.10 -4.08
C LEU A 156 -1.18 11.17 -4.90
N ILE A 157 -0.69 11.56 -6.09
CA ILE A 157 -1.46 12.47 -6.97
C ILE A 157 -2.86 11.89 -7.18
N PRO A 158 -3.94 12.64 -6.87
CA PRO A 158 -5.29 12.09 -6.74
C PRO A 158 -5.99 11.83 -8.09
N LEU A 159 -5.30 11.17 -9.02
CA LEU A 159 -5.85 10.84 -10.35
C LEU A 159 -7.10 9.97 -10.26
N GLN A 160 -7.20 9.11 -9.24
CA GLN A 160 -8.37 8.27 -8.98
C GLN A 160 -9.65 9.06 -8.63
N ALA A 161 -9.51 10.32 -8.24
CA ALA A 161 -10.64 11.22 -8.06
C ALA A 161 -10.90 12.10 -9.31
N LEU A 162 -9.84 12.47 -10.04
CA LEU A 162 -9.93 13.41 -11.15
C LEU A 162 -10.27 12.76 -12.49
N LEU A 163 -9.71 11.58 -12.77
CA LEU A 163 -9.87 10.92 -14.07
C LEU A 163 -11.27 10.32 -14.31
N PRO A 164 -11.95 9.67 -13.35
CA PRO A 164 -13.24 9.05 -13.64
C PRO A 164 -14.30 10.02 -14.21
N PRO A 165 -14.55 11.21 -13.63
CA PRO A 165 -15.49 12.15 -14.22
C PRO A 165 -15.05 12.64 -15.61
N PHE A 166 -13.75 12.85 -15.81
CA PHE A 166 -13.21 13.25 -17.11
C PHE A 166 -13.42 12.16 -18.17
N LEU A 167 -13.11 10.90 -17.85
CA LEU A 167 -13.25 9.78 -18.77
C LEU A 167 -14.71 9.51 -19.13
N LEU A 168 -15.62 9.49 -18.15
CA LEU A 168 -17.02 9.13 -18.37
C LEU A 168 -17.87 10.32 -18.83
N ASN A 169 -17.78 11.47 -18.14
CA ASN A 169 -18.68 12.59 -18.40
C ASN A 169 -18.19 13.49 -19.55
N THR A 170 -16.86 13.64 -19.73
CA THR A 170 -16.31 14.54 -20.77
C THR A 170 -16.01 13.78 -22.05
N LEU A 171 -15.36 12.59 -21.96
CA LEU A 171 -15.01 11.79 -23.12
C LEU A 171 -16.07 10.76 -23.51
N GLY A 172 -17.10 10.53 -22.68
CA GLY A 172 -18.16 9.56 -22.94
C GLY A 172 -17.69 8.11 -23.00
N LEU A 173 -16.57 7.80 -22.36
CA LEU A 173 -16.00 6.45 -22.37
C LEU A 173 -16.71 5.52 -21.39
N SER A 174 -16.67 4.20 -21.64
CA SER A 174 -17.14 3.17 -20.71
C SER A 174 -16.37 3.23 -19.40
N TRP A 175 -16.99 2.82 -18.28
CA TRP A 175 -16.35 2.72 -16.96
C TRP A 175 -15.09 1.84 -16.97
N LYS A 176 -14.97 0.88 -17.88
CA LYS A 176 -13.78 0.03 -18.05
C LYS A 176 -12.51 0.84 -18.28
N TRP A 177 -12.64 2.03 -18.86
CA TRP A 177 -11.53 2.96 -19.05
C TRP A 177 -11.04 3.60 -17.75
N MET A 178 -11.78 3.48 -16.64
CA MET A 178 -11.23 3.81 -15.33
C MET A 178 -10.00 2.95 -15.02
N TYR A 179 -9.98 1.69 -15.47
CA TYR A 179 -8.78 0.84 -15.41
C TYR A 179 -7.89 1.09 -16.65
N GLY A 180 -8.48 1.09 -17.83
CA GLY A 180 -7.79 1.14 -19.11
C GLY A 180 -6.87 2.33 -19.29
N VAL A 181 -7.13 3.47 -18.67
CA VAL A 181 -6.29 4.67 -18.75
C VAL A 181 -4.84 4.39 -18.30
N MET A 182 -4.61 3.44 -17.41
CA MET A 182 -3.26 3.07 -16.98
C MET A 182 -2.46 2.34 -18.06
N SER A 183 -3.11 1.72 -19.06
CA SER A 183 -2.40 1.21 -20.25
C SER A 183 -1.87 2.34 -21.13
N VAL A 184 -2.61 3.44 -21.24
CA VAL A 184 -2.14 4.64 -21.96
C VAL A 184 -0.99 5.28 -21.19
N PHE A 185 -1.12 5.37 -19.87
CA PHE A 185 -0.08 5.91 -18.99
C PHE A 185 1.19 5.04 -18.97
N MET A 186 1.07 3.74 -19.19
CA MET A 186 2.19 2.81 -19.33
C MET A 186 3.14 3.21 -20.47
N ILE A 187 2.65 3.76 -21.59
CA ILE A 187 3.46 4.05 -22.78
C ILE A 187 4.60 5.03 -22.45
N PRO A 188 4.35 6.24 -21.94
CA PRO A 188 5.43 7.16 -21.58
C PRO A 188 6.33 6.60 -20.47
N VAL A 189 5.79 5.82 -19.54
CA VAL A 189 6.60 5.18 -18.49
C VAL A 189 7.56 4.15 -19.09
N LEU A 190 7.13 3.35 -20.09
CA LEU A 190 8.01 2.42 -20.80
C LEU A 190 9.11 3.14 -21.60
N VAL A 191 8.78 4.26 -22.24
CA VAL A 191 9.78 5.07 -22.95
C VAL A 191 10.84 5.57 -21.97
N LEU A 192 10.42 6.06 -20.82
CA LEU A 192 11.35 6.48 -19.76
C LEU A 192 12.15 5.29 -19.21
N TRP A 193 11.51 4.13 -19.00
CA TRP A 193 12.17 2.93 -18.49
C TRP A 193 13.35 2.48 -19.39
N LEU A 194 13.32 2.71 -20.70
CA LEU A 194 14.42 2.36 -21.61
C LEU A 194 15.76 2.96 -21.16
N PHE A 195 15.75 4.17 -20.61
CA PHE A 195 16.93 4.87 -20.12
C PHE A 195 17.34 4.49 -18.69
N MET A 196 16.52 3.68 -18.00
CA MET A 196 16.84 3.19 -16.65
C MET A 196 18.06 2.26 -16.72
N LYS A 197 18.98 2.46 -15.79
CA LYS A 197 20.15 1.59 -15.60
C LYS A 197 19.86 0.60 -14.47
N GLU A 198 20.52 -0.56 -14.51
CA GLU A 198 20.51 -1.50 -13.40
C GLU A 198 21.14 -0.86 -12.16
N THR A 199 20.66 -1.21 -10.96
CA THR A 199 21.20 -0.64 -9.72
C THR A 199 22.60 -1.18 -9.43
N GLN A 200 23.46 -0.30 -8.90
CA GLN A 200 24.85 -0.66 -8.61
C GLN A 200 24.93 -1.75 -7.54
N ARG A 201 24.06 -1.68 -6.52
CA ARG A 201 24.00 -2.71 -5.48
C ARG A 201 23.68 -4.10 -6.01
N TYR A 202 22.74 -4.17 -6.96
CA TYR A 202 22.41 -5.44 -7.59
C TYR A 202 23.58 -5.95 -8.43
N ALA A 203 24.27 -5.09 -9.21
CA ALA A 203 25.41 -5.46 -10.04
C ALA A 203 26.50 -6.12 -9.16
N VAL A 204 26.88 -5.47 -8.06
CA VAL A 204 27.86 -6.00 -7.11
C VAL A 204 27.38 -7.32 -6.48
N THR A 205 26.13 -7.39 -6.04
CA THR A 205 25.57 -8.62 -5.46
C THR A 205 25.56 -9.77 -6.46
N ARG A 206 25.30 -9.48 -7.74
CA ARG A 206 25.32 -10.47 -8.82
C ARG A 206 26.72 -11.03 -9.06
N GLU A 207 27.75 -10.16 -9.03
CA GLU A 207 29.14 -10.56 -9.15
C GLU A 207 29.59 -11.42 -7.97
N GLN A 208 29.27 -11.02 -6.74
CA GLN A 208 29.55 -11.78 -5.51
C GLN A 208 28.89 -13.18 -5.52
N ARG A 209 27.65 -13.27 -6.03
CA ARG A 209 26.96 -14.55 -6.22
C ARG A 209 27.62 -15.44 -7.26
N ARG A 210 28.09 -14.86 -8.39
CA ARG A 210 28.84 -15.58 -9.42
C ARG A 210 30.21 -16.09 -8.92
N ALA A 211 30.84 -15.31 -8.06
CA ALA A 211 32.10 -15.69 -7.42
C ALA A 211 31.94 -16.69 -6.26
N GLY A 212 30.70 -17.13 -5.93
CA GLY A 212 30.44 -18.04 -4.82
C GLY A 212 30.61 -17.45 -3.43
N ILE A 213 30.88 -16.16 -3.32
CA ILE A 213 31.14 -15.45 -2.06
C ILE A 213 29.86 -15.29 -1.23
N ARG A 214 28.71 -15.15 -1.89
CA ARG A 214 27.41 -14.90 -1.24
C ARG A 214 26.41 -16.01 -1.51
N LYS A 215 25.94 -16.69 -0.46
CA LYS A 215 24.89 -17.70 -0.55
C LYS A 215 23.50 -17.02 -0.74
N LYS A 216 22.62 -17.66 -1.51
CA LYS A 216 21.20 -17.27 -1.58
C LYS A 216 20.53 -17.70 -0.27
N HIS A 217 20.02 -16.73 0.51
CA HIS A 217 19.08 -17.05 1.57
C HIS A 217 17.67 -17.11 0.95
N VAL A 218 17.05 -18.27 0.98
CA VAL A 218 15.68 -18.48 0.52
C VAL A 218 14.76 -18.07 1.68
N LEU A 219 13.93 -17.04 1.47
CA LEU A 219 12.88 -16.58 2.40
C LEU A 219 13.33 -16.16 3.82
N GLY A 220 14.63 -15.97 4.07
CA GLY A 220 15.12 -15.56 5.38
C GLY A 220 14.85 -16.55 6.53
N LEU A 221 14.49 -17.80 6.21
CA LEU A 221 14.26 -18.86 7.19
C LEU A 221 15.55 -19.16 7.96
N GLY A 222 15.47 -19.19 9.29
CA GLY A 222 16.60 -19.46 10.19
C GLY A 222 17.33 -18.23 10.74
N VAL A 223 16.90 -17.01 10.38
CA VAL A 223 17.50 -15.75 10.86
C VAL A 223 16.64 -15.05 11.92
N ILE A 224 15.40 -15.50 12.13
CA ILE A 224 14.42 -14.87 13.03
C ILE A 224 14.55 -15.43 14.44
N ASP A 225 14.70 -14.56 15.43
CA ASP A 225 14.75 -14.90 16.86
C ASP A 225 13.32 -14.92 17.48
N ARG A 226 13.18 -15.53 18.67
CA ARG A 226 11.89 -15.59 19.40
C ARG A 226 11.36 -14.18 19.72
N ARG A 227 12.23 -13.23 20.04
CA ARG A 227 11.85 -11.83 20.26
C ARG A 227 11.29 -11.19 19.00
N ASP A 228 11.92 -11.46 17.86
CA ASP A 228 11.44 -10.96 16.56
C ASP A 228 10.05 -11.50 16.25
N LEU A 229 9.74 -12.77 16.51
CA LEU A 229 8.42 -13.36 16.32
C LEU A 229 7.34 -12.64 17.13
N HIS A 230 7.64 -12.24 18.37
CA HIS A 230 6.72 -11.48 19.21
C HIS A 230 6.36 -10.13 18.57
N TYR A 231 7.37 -9.38 18.10
CA TYR A 231 7.16 -8.09 17.43
C TYR A 231 6.54 -8.23 16.04
N ILE A 232 6.86 -9.30 15.29
CA ILE A 232 6.17 -9.65 14.04
C ILE A 232 4.68 -9.88 14.34
N ALA A 233 4.33 -10.66 15.36
CA ALA A 233 2.96 -10.94 15.72
C ALA A 233 2.18 -9.67 16.09
N ILE A 234 2.74 -8.80 16.94
CA ILE A 234 2.12 -7.53 17.32
C ILE A 234 1.93 -6.63 16.09
N SER A 235 3.00 -6.38 15.35
CA SER A 235 2.98 -5.46 14.22
C SER A 235 2.08 -5.96 13.09
N ALA A 236 2.13 -7.26 12.80
CA ALA A 236 1.29 -7.89 11.79
C ALA A 236 -0.20 -7.85 12.18
N SER A 237 -0.54 -8.09 13.45
CA SER A 237 -1.92 -8.04 13.92
C SER A 237 -2.52 -6.64 13.80
N ILE A 238 -1.76 -5.61 14.18
CA ILE A 238 -2.18 -4.21 14.04
C ILE A 238 -2.34 -3.84 12.56
N TRP A 239 -1.37 -4.21 11.72
CA TRP A 239 -1.42 -3.93 10.29
C TRP A 239 -2.54 -4.70 9.57
N LEU A 240 -2.79 -5.95 9.97
CA LEU A 240 -3.91 -6.75 9.45
C LEU A 240 -5.26 -6.07 9.75
N CYS A 241 -5.46 -5.56 10.97
CA CYS A 241 -6.67 -4.83 11.31
C CYS A 241 -6.83 -3.58 10.45
N TRP A 242 -5.75 -2.80 10.26
CA TRP A 242 -5.77 -1.61 9.42
C TRP A 242 -6.06 -1.94 7.95
N LEU A 243 -5.47 -2.99 7.38
CA LEU A 243 -5.76 -3.42 6.01
C LEU A 243 -7.20 -3.94 5.87
N THR A 244 -7.70 -4.70 6.84
CA THR A 244 -9.09 -5.15 6.83
C THR A 244 -10.05 -3.95 6.83
N TYR A 245 -9.81 -2.98 7.71
CA TYR A 245 -10.51 -1.71 7.71
C TYR A 245 -10.43 -1.02 6.34
N SER A 246 -9.23 -0.89 5.77
CA SER A 246 -9.02 -0.22 4.49
C SER A 246 -9.80 -0.88 3.35
N ILE A 247 -9.87 -2.21 3.31
CA ILE A 247 -10.65 -2.96 2.32
C ILE A 247 -12.15 -2.67 2.47
N LEU A 248 -12.66 -2.63 3.69
CA LEU A 248 -14.05 -2.25 3.95
C LEU A 248 -14.31 -0.79 3.57
N TYR A 249 -13.36 0.09 3.82
CA TYR A 249 -13.47 1.50 3.46
C TYR A 249 -13.54 1.74 1.93
N PHE A 250 -13.01 0.84 1.11
CA PHE A 250 -13.17 0.92 -0.35
C PHE A 250 -14.64 0.81 -0.82
N TRP A 251 -15.55 0.34 0.02
CA TRP A 251 -16.99 0.36 -0.26
C TRP A 251 -17.62 1.76 -0.15
N ALA A 252 -16.84 2.77 0.24
CA ALA A 252 -17.34 4.16 0.34
C ALA A 252 -17.91 4.67 -1.00
N GLY A 253 -17.27 4.36 -2.13
CA GLY A 253 -17.79 4.75 -3.44
C GLY A 253 -19.18 4.18 -3.73
N TYR A 254 -19.38 2.89 -3.46
CA TYR A 254 -20.69 2.24 -3.56
C TYR A 254 -21.71 2.88 -2.61
N TYR A 255 -21.33 3.13 -1.36
CA TYR A 255 -22.18 3.79 -0.38
C TYR A 255 -22.63 5.17 -0.83
N PHE A 256 -21.69 6.03 -1.26
CA PHE A 256 -22.02 7.36 -1.70
C PHE A 256 -22.85 7.36 -2.99
N MET A 257 -22.46 6.60 -4.01
CA MET A 257 -23.13 6.65 -5.32
C MET A 257 -24.42 5.85 -5.36
N THR A 258 -24.42 4.62 -4.83
CA THR A 258 -25.59 3.72 -4.93
C THR A 258 -26.57 3.91 -3.77
N ILE A 259 -26.07 3.98 -2.51
CA ILE A 259 -26.95 4.06 -1.34
C ILE A 259 -27.39 5.50 -1.06
N LYS A 260 -26.49 6.47 -1.17
CA LYS A 260 -26.79 7.89 -0.88
C LYS A 260 -27.13 8.72 -2.13
N GLY A 261 -27.05 8.15 -3.34
CA GLY A 261 -27.48 8.79 -4.59
C GLY A 261 -26.57 9.91 -5.08
N TYR A 262 -25.31 9.93 -4.69
CA TYR A 262 -24.36 10.93 -5.19
C TYR A 262 -24.02 10.66 -6.66
N SER A 263 -23.93 11.71 -7.46
CA SER A 263 -23.38 11.60 -8.81
C SER A 263 -21.88 11.28 -8.77
N LEU A 264 -21.35 10.76 -9.88
CA LEU A 264 -19.92 10.50 -10.02
C LEU A 264 -19.08 11.74 -9.72
N ALA A 265 -19.51 12.93 -10.20
CA ALA A 265 -18.81 14.18 -9.94
C ALA A 265 -18.81 14.57 -8.46
N GLN A 266 -19.94 14.40 -7.76
CA GLN A 266 -20.05 14.67 -6.33
C GLN A 266 -19.17 13.68 -5.51
N TRP A 267 -19.23 12.39 -5.84
CA TRP A 267 -18.36 11.39 -5.21
C TRP A 267 -16.88 11.72 -5.43
N SER A 268 -16.50 12.07 -6.64
CA SER A 268 -15.11 12.41 -6.97
C SER A 268 -14.61 13.62 -6.18
N MET A 269 -15.45 14.61 -5.92
CA MET A 269 -15.09 15.74 -5.03
C MET A 269 -14.93 15.30 -3.57
N VAL A 270 -15.82 14.44 -3.07
CA VAL A 270 -15.68 13.86 -1.72
C VAL A 270 -14.37 13.07 -1.62
N LEU A 271 -14.08 12.22 -2.61
CA LEU A 271 -12.86 11.43 -2.65
C LEU A 271 -11.61 12.32 -2.71
N LEU A 272 -11.62 13.37 -3.53
CA LEU A 272 -10.51 14.34 -3.65
C LEU A 272 -10.20 14.97 -2.29
N VAL A 273 -11.22 15.52 -1.62
CA VAL A 273 -11.06 16.15 -0.30
C VAL A 273 -10.58 15.12 0.74
N THR A 274 -11.12 13.91 0.70
CA THR A 274 -10.72 12.80 1.58
C THR A 274 -9.25 12.45 1.41
N LEU A 275 -8.76 12.39 0.17
CA LEU A 275 -7.34 12.12 -0.14
C LEU A 275 -6.41 13.25 0.32
N ILE A 276 -6.83 14.51 0.14
CA ILE A 276 -6.07 15.66 0.65
C ILE A 276 -5.99 15.61 2.19
N MET A 277 -7.12 15.33 2.84
CA MET A 277 -7.15 15.18 4.31
C MET A 277 -6.30 14.00 4.78
N ALA A 278 -6.25 12.92 4.01
CA ALA A 278 -5.35 11.80 4.29
C ALA A 278 -3.87 12.20 4.23
N MET A 279 -3.48 13.01 3.24
CA MET A 279 -2.09 13.54 3.18
C MET A 279 -1.76 14.38 4.42
N VAL A 280 -2.67 15.27 4.83
CA VAL A 280 -2.51 16.07 6.07
C VAL A 280 -2.43 15.16 7.31
N GLY A 281 -3.27 14.13 7.38
CA GLY A 281 -3.29 13.15 8.46
C GLY A 281 -1.97 12.38 8.59
N GLY A 282 -1.37 11.98 7.48
CA GLY A 282 -0.07 11.31 7.48
C GLY A 282 1.05 12.17 8.08
N VAL A 283 1.13 13.44 7.70
CA VAL A 283 2.10 14.41 8.26
C VAL A 283 1.83 14.66 9.74
N ALA A 284 0.58 14.89 10.10
CA ALA A 284 0.18 15.11 11.50
C ALA A 284 0.47 13.88 12.37
N GLY A 285 0.25 12.67 11.85
CA GLY A 285 0.56 11.41 12.53
C GLY A 285 2.03 11.27 12.86
N GLY A 286 2.91 11.50 11.89
CA GLY A 286 4.36 11.47 12.10
C GLY A 286 4.82 12.50 13.14
N TRP A 287 4.38 13.74 12.99
CA TRP A 287 4.72 14.81 13.93
C TRP A 287 4.22 14.52 15.37
N LEU A 288 3.02 13.97 15.51
CA LEU A 288 2.50 13.66 16.83
C LEU A 288 3.21 12.46 17.47
N MET A 289 3.56 11.43 16.67
CA MET A 289 4.36 10.30 17.15
C MET A 289 5.70 10.73 17.73
N ASP A 290 6.34 11.73 17.17
CA ASP A 290 7.60 12.27 17.68
C ASP A 290 7.39 13.08 18.98
N ARG A 291 6.19 13.66 19.19
CA ARG A 291 5.89 14.46 20.39
C ARG A 291 5.37 13.66 21.57
N ILE A 292 4.42 12.76 21.35
CA ILE A 292 3.73 12.03 22.44
C ILE A 292 4.10 10.56 22.52
N GLY A 293 4.84 10.03 21.52
CA GLY A 293 5.22 8.62 21.42
C GLY A 293 4.36 7.83 20.45
N ARG A 294 4.87 6.65 20.08
CA ARG A 294 4.24 5.80 19.04
C ARG A 294 2.93 5.18 19.53
N ARG A 295 2.89 4.74 20.79
CA ARG A 295 1.69 4.10 21.37
C ARG A 295 0.51 5.06 21.52
N PRO A 296 0.65 6.22 22.19
CA PRO A 296 -0.46 7.16 22.35
C PRO A 296 -0.98 7.68 21.00
N ALA A 297 -0.09 7.95 20.05
CA ALA A 297 -0.48 8.40 18.73
C ALA A 297 -1.30 7.33 17.98
N LEU A 298 -0.89 6.05 18.03
CA LEU A 298 -1.69 4.97 17.44
C LEU A 298 -3.08 4.87 18.07
N ILE A 299 -3.17 4.90 19.40
CA ILE A 299 -4.46 4.85 20.11
C ILE A 299 -5.36 6.00 19.65
N MET A 300 -4.83 7.22 19.60
CA MET A 300 -5.59 8.39 19.14
C MET A 300 -6.07 8.25 17.69
N GLY A 301 -5.21 7.76 16.79
CA GLY A 301 -5.57 7.46 15.41
C GLY A 301 -6.68 6.42 15.31
N CYS A 302 -6.57 5.33 16.06
CA CYS A 302 -7.58 4.25 16.07
C CYS A 302 -8.92 4.72 16.66
N VAL A 303 -8.92 5.54 17.72
CA VAL A 303 -10.14 6.15 18.27
C VAL A 303 -10.80 7.05 17.24
N GLY A 304 -10.02 7.91 16.58
CA GLY A 304 -10.52 8.76 15.51
C GLY A 304 -11.15 7.96 14.35
N LEU A 305 -10.47 6.89 13.87
CA LEU A 305 -11.02 6.02 12.85
C LEU A 305 -12.31 5.34 13.29
N THR A 306 -12.31 4.74 14.49
CA THR A 306 -13.52 4.09 15.04
C THR A 306 -14.69 5.05 15.03
N LEU A 307 -14.49 6.28 15.56
CA LEU A 307 -15.56 7.26 15.69
C LEU A 307 -16.06 7.76 14.32
N PHE A 308 -15.16 8.29 13.49
CA PHE A 308 -15.58 8.97 12.25
C PHE A 308 -16.02 7.98 11.17
N VAL A 309 -15.52 6.75 11.15
CA VAL A 309 -16.03 5.72 10.25
C VAL A 309 -17.40 5.22 10.70
N ALA A 310 -17.61 4.99 11.99
CA ALA A 310 -18.93 4.64 12.49
C ALA A 310 -19.98 5.73 12.22
N LEU A 311 -19.59 7.00 12.31
CA LEU A 311 -20.45 8.14 12.01
C LEU A 311 -20.87 8.19 10.52
N LEU A 312 -20.13 7.59 9.58
CA LEU A 312 -20.55 7.53 8.17
C LEU A 312 -21.94 6.89 8.01
N GLY A 313 -22.24 5.85 8.80
CA GLY A 313 -23.52 5.17 8.75
C GLY A 313 -24.72 6.07 9.07
N PHE A 314 -24.53 7.04 9.95
CA PHE A 314 -25.60 7.89 10.47
C PHE A 314 -25.53 9.33 9.94
N ALA A 315 -24.46 9.71 9.26
CA ALA A 315 -24.30 11.03 8.68
C ALA A 315 -25.20 11.21 7.43
N GLY A 316 -25.73 12.40 7.26
CA GLY A 316 -26.56 12.76 6.11
C GLY A 316 -26.34 14.20 5.64
N GLY A 317 -26.86 14.53 4.46
CA GLY A 317 -26.74 15.86 3.87
C GLY A 317 -25.29 16.35 3.75
N ALA A 318 -25.04 17.61 4.05
CA ALA A 318 -23.71 18.23 3.97
C ALA A 318 -22.72 17.69 5.02
N PHE A 319 -23.20 17.03 6.07
CA PHE A 319 -22.33 16.48 7.11
C PHE A 319 -21.60 15.20 6.67
N LEU A 320 -22.20 14.40 5.80
CA LEU A 320 -21.62 13.15 5.32
C LEU A 320 -20.24 13.32 4.63
N PRO A 321 -20.05 14.25 3.67
CA PRO A 321 -18.73 14.52 3.08
C PRO A 321 -17.68 14.97 4.11
N ILE A 322 -18.08 15.73 5.11
CA ILE A 322 -17.19 16.23 6.16
C ILE A 322 -16.68 15.03 6.99
N VAL A 323 -17.58 14.14 7.39
CA VAL A 323 -17.22 12.91 8.13
C VAL A 323 -16.28 12.03 7.30
N ALA A 324 -16.54 11.88 5.99
CA ALA A 324 -15.67 11.13 5.09
C ALA A 324 -14.27 11.76 5.01
N ALA A 325 -14.17 13.08 4.90
CA ALA A 325 -12.90 13.79 4.87
C ALA A 325 -12.09 13.60 6.15
N ILE A 326 -12.73 13.70 7.32
CA ILE A 326 -12.08 13.50 8.62
C ILE A 326 -11.67 12.03 8.81
N SER A 327 -12.48 11.07 8.35
CA SER A 327 -12.09 9.66 8.37
C SER A 327 -10.86 9.39 7.50
N GLY A 328 -10.74 10.05 6.35
CA GLY A 328 -9.54 10.03 5.51
C GLY A 328 -8.30 10.53 6.24
N PHE A 329 -8.42 11.63 6.99
CA PHE A 329 -7.33 12.14 7.84
C PHE A 329 -6.83 11.05 8.81
N PHE A 330 -7.72 10.43 9.58
CA PHE A 330 -7.34 9.41 10.56
C PHE A 330 -6.85 8.12 9.92
N THR A 331 -7.24 7.80 8.68
CA THR A 331 -6.75 6.65 7.92
C THR A 331 -5.23 6.71 7.73
N SER A 332 -4.72 7.80 7.20
CA SER A 332 -3.27 7.98 6.99
C SER A 332 -2.53 8.29 8.28
N PHE A 333 -3.17 9.01 9.19
CA PHE A 333 -2.63 9.25 10.54
C PHE A 333 -2.28 7.91 11.23
N THR A 334 -3.20 6.96 11.22
CA THR A 334 -2.99 5.63 11.84
C THR A 334 -1.98 4.80 11.04
N TYR A 335 -2.02 4.86 9.70
CA TYR A 335 -1.07 4.13 8.84
C TYR A 335 0.38 4.58 9.04
N THR A 336 0.60 5.83 9.41
CA THR A 336 1.94 6.35 9.70
C THR A 336 2.64 5.53 10.79
N TRP A 337 1.88 4.96 11.74
CA TRP A 337 2.44 4.05 12.73
C TRP A 337 3.08 2.81 12.09
N VAL A 338 2.44 2.23 11.10
CA VAL A 338 2.98 1.06 10.38
C VAL A 338 4.29 1.43 9.67
N VAL A 339 4.33 2.59 9.05
CA VAL A 339 5.50 3.05 8.28
C VAL A 339 6.66 3.43 9.18
N VAL A 340 6.40 3.98 10.36
CA VAL A 340 7.43 4.46 11.30
C VAL A 340 7.84 3.36 12.27
N TYR A 341 6.90 2.82 13.04
CA TYR A 341 7.19 1.90 14.13
C TYR A 341 7.72 0.53 13.66
N VAL A 342 7.12 -0.05 12.62
CA VAL A 342 7.47 -1.41 12.19
C VAL A 342 8.94 -1.52 11.76
N PRO A 343 9.52 -0.58 10.99
CA PRO A 343 10.96 -0.59 10.73
C PRO A 343 11.83 -0.32 11.95
N GLU A 344 11.37 0.54 12.90
CA GLU A 344 12.15 0.91 14.08
C GLU A 344 12.33 -0.25 15.06
N VAL A 345 11.33 -1.11 15.22
CA VAL A 345 11.35 -2.18 16.21
C VAL A 345 12.22 -3.37 15.82
N PHE A 346 12.62 -3.50 14.55
CA PHE A 346 13.44 -4.62 14.09
C PHE A 346 14.91 -4.28 13.95
N PRO A 347 15.84 -5.21 14.34
CA PRO A 347 17.27 -5.02 14.19
C PRO A 347 17.65 -4.77 12.74
N THR A 348 18.67 -3.93 12.53
CA THR A 348 19.11 -3.56 11.18
C THR A 348 19.48 -4.76 10.31
N GLU A 349 20.12 -5.78 10.90
CA GLU A 349 20.54 -7.00 10.18
C GLU A 349 19.38 -7.85 9.68
N ARG A 350 18.25 -7.90 10.41
CA ARG A 350 17.09 -8.75 10.15
C ARG A 350 15.84 -7.98 9.76
N ARG A 351 15.92 -6.65 9.71
CA ARG A 351 14.78 -5.75 9.47
C ARG A 351 13.99 -6.13 8.22
N GLY A 352 14.69 -6.35 7.10
CA GLY A 352 14.03 -6.71 5.84
C GLY A 352 13.24 -8.02 5.93
N THR A 353 13.81 -9.03 6.57
CA THR A 353 13.15 -10.33 6.78
C THR A 353 11.94 -10.21 7.71
N CYS A 354 12.09 -9.51 8.85
CA CYS A 354 11.01 -9.33 9.81
C CYS A 354 9.85 -8.50 9.23
N MET A 355 10.16 -7.43 8.50
CA MET A 355 9.16 -6.65 7.77
C MET A 355 8.45 -7.47 6.69
N GLY A 356 9.18 -8.31 5.97
CA GLY A 356 8.61 -9.20 4.96
C GLY A 356 7.58 -10.16 5.56
N TRP A 357 7.89 -10.79 6.68
CA TRP A 357 6.95 -11.65 7.40
C TRP A 357 5.76 -10.88 7.97
N THR A 358 6.01 -9.71 8.59
CA THR A 358 4.94 -8.83 9.08
C THR A 358 3.95 -8.48 7.96
N THR A 359 4.47 -8.08 6.80
CA THR A 359 3.66 -7.75 5.63
C THR A 359 2.88 -8.97 5.11
N THR A 360 3.53 -10.14 5.04
CA THR A 360 2.90 -11.38 4.55
C THR A 360 1.71 -11.78 5.40
N VAL A 361 1.86 -11.74 6.73
CA VAL A 361 0.75 -12.03 7.65
C VAL A 361 -0.36 -10.97 7.53
N ALA A 362 -0.01 -9.70 7.46
CA ALA A 362 -1.00 -8.62 7.30
C ALA A 362 -1.85 -8.77 6.03
N ARG A 363 -1.31 -9.39 4.97
CA ARG A 363 -2.02 -9.63 3.70
C ARG A 363 -3.16 -10.65 3.75
N VAL A 364 -3.27 -11.42 4.83
CA VAL A 364 -4.48 -12.24 5.07
C VAL A 364 -5.75 -11.39 4.98
N SER A 365 -5.64 -10.09 5.27
CA SER A 365 -6.71 -9.12 5.10
C SER A 365 -7.27 -9.00 3.68
N TYR A 366 -6.48 -9.30 2.64
CA TYR A 366 -6.97 -9.27 1.23
C TYR A 366 -7.98 -10.38 0.91
N VAL A 367 -8.08 -11.39 1.77
CA VAL A 367 -9.13 -12.42 1.73
C VAL A 367 -10.17 -12.15 2.82
N ALA A 368 -9.71 -11.91 4.04
CA ALA A 368 -10.60 -11.70 5.19
C ALA A 368 -11.44 -10.41 5.05
N GLY A 369 -10.87 -9.34 4.49
CA GLY A 369 -11.58 -8.07 4.29
C GLY A 369 -12.78 -8.19 3.36
N PRO A 370 -12.60 -8.64 2.10
CA PRO A 370 -13.73 -8.86 1.19
C PRO A 370 -14.73 -9.89 1.72
N ALA A 371 -14.27 -10.99 2.36
CA ALA A 371 -15.18 -11.97 2.97
C ALA A 371 -16.04 -11.33 4.07
N LEU A 372 -15.44 -10.53 4.94
CA LEU A 372 -16.18 -9.77 5.96
C LEU A 372 -17.11 -8.74 5.33
N ALA A 373 -16.67 -8.04 4.27
CA ALA A 373 -17.52 -7.10 3.54
C ALA A 373 -18.76 -7.79 2.95
N ALA A 374 -18.60 -8.97 2.38
CA ALA A 374 -19.71 -9.74 1.82
C ALA A 374 -20.78 -10.06 2.87
N ILE A 375 -20.34 -10.52 4.06
CA ILE A 375 -21.24 -10.82 5.18
C ILE A 375 -21.95 -9.54 5.66
N LEU A 376 -21.20 -8.44 5.81
CA LEU A 376 -21.78 -7.19 6.30
C LEU A 376 -22.74 -6.54 5.29
N LEU A 377 -22.47 -6.64 3.99
CA LEU A 377 -23.33 -6.11 2.93
C LEU A 377 -24.64 -6.90 2.84
N GLU A 378 -24.61 -8.19 3.12
CA GLU A 378 -25.80 -9.04 3.17
C GLU A 378 -26.63 -8.76 4.44
N ALA A 379 -25.95 -8.61 5.58
CA ALA A 379 -26.62 -8.36 6.87
C ALA A 379 -27.16 -6.92 7.00
N PHE A 380 -26.50 -5.95 6.37
CA PHE A 380 -26.82 -4.51 6.51
C PHE A 380 -26.90 -3.83 5.13
N PRO A 381 -27.96 -4.03 4.35
CA PRO A 381 -28.08 -3.48 3.00
C PRO A 381 -28.04 -1.95 2.93
N THR A 382 -28.46 -1.24 3.98
CA THR A 382 -28.40 0.23 4.10
C THR A 382 -27.00 0.75 4.46
N MET A 383 -26.11 -0.17 4.80
CA MET A 383 -24.72 0.07 5.22
C MET A 383 -24.57 0.93 6.50
N ASP A 384 -25.63 1.20 7.26
CA ASP A 384 -25.48 2.00 8.49
C ASP A 384 -24.61 1.27 9.52
N TRP A 385 -24.97 0.04 9.86
CA TRP A 385 -24.19 -0.82 10.76
C TRP A 385 -22.91 -1.39 10.11
N PHE A 386 -22.86 -1.46 8.79
CA PHE A 386 -21.62 -1.79 8.06
C PHE A 386 -20.48 -0.86 8.49
N TRP A 387 -20.75 0.46 8.54
CA TRP A 387 -19.74 1.44 8.94
C TRP A 387 -19.39 1.36 10.42
N VAL A 388 -20.35 1.04 11.29
CA VAL A 388 -20.08 0.82 12.71
C VAL A 388 -19.12 -0.34 12.93
N VAL A 389 -19.40 -1.49 12.30
CA VAL A 389 -18.52 -2.66 12.40
C VAL A 389 -17.14 -2.39 11.76
N THR A 390 -17.12 -1.70 10.63
CA THR A 390 -15.86 -1.29 9.97
C THR A 390 -14.99 -0.43 10.89
N GLY A 391 -15.58 0.58 11.54
CA GLY A 391 -14.88 1.42 12.52
C GLY A 391 -14.43 0.63 13.76
N ALA A 392 -15.27 -0.29 14.25
CA ALA A 392 -15.00 -1.08 15.45
C ALA A 392 -13.78 -2.01 15.31
N ILE A 393 -13.39 -2.40 14.09
CA ILE A 393 -12.16 -3.17 13.84
C ILE A 393 -10.93 -2.46 14.45
N MET A 394 -10.92 -1.13 14.43
CA MET A 394 -9.80 -0.35 14.93
C MET A 394 -9.73 -0.26 16.47
N ILE A 395 -10.69 -0.85 17.19
CA ILE A 395 -10.60 -1.06 18.63
C ILE A 395 -9.61 -2.20 18.97
N ILE A 396 -9.46 -3.18 18.06
CA ILE A 396 -8.54 -4.31 18.28
C ILE A 396 -7.08 -3.85 18.45
N PRO A 397 -6.52 -3.01 17.58
CA PRO A 397 -5.19 -2.42 17.79
C PRO A 397 -5.05 -1.69 19.13
N ILE A 398 -6.08 -0.98 19.58
CA ILE A 398 -6.07 -0.32 20.91
C ILE A 398 -5.89 -1.37 22.01
N GLY A 399 -6.68 -2.45 21.97
CA GLY A 399 -6.54 -3.58 22.89
C GLY A 399 -5.15 -4.22 22.87
N ILE A 400 -4.60 -4.46 21.67
CA ILE A 400 -3.24 -5.01 21.49
C ILE A 400 -2.20 -4.10 22.16
N VAL A 401 -2.26 -2.80 21.93
CA VAL A 401 -1.29 -1.84 22.52
C VAL A 401 -1.42 -1.75 24.04
N LEU A 402 -2.64 -1.74 24.57
CA LEU A 402 -2.87 -1.64 26.01
C LEU A 402 -2.46 -2.91 26.76
N LEU A 403 -2.71 -4.08 26.18
CA LEU A 403 -2.42 -5.38 26.80
C LEU A 403 -0.95 -5.80 26.64
N LEU A 404 -0.41 -5.72 25.43
CA LEU A 404 0.94 -6.21 25.11
C LEU A 404 2.03 -5.16 25.32
N LYS A 405 1.64 -3.86 25.42
CA LYS A 405 2.54 -2.73 25.67
C LYS A 405 3.84 -2.79 24.84
N PRO A 406 3.74 -2.82 23.47
CA PRO A 406 4.90 -2.92 22.61
C PRO A 406 5.93 -1.84 22.98
N TYR A 407 7.22 -2.15 22.84
CA TYR A 407 8.29 -1.25 23.26
C TYR A 407 8.15 0.14 22.63
N GLU A 408 8.30 1.21 23.43
CA GLU A 408 8.22 2.58 22.92
C GLU A 408 9.57 3.01 22.35
N THR A 409 9.57 3.37 21.06
CA THR A 409 10.79 3.67 20.28
C THR A 409 11.11 5.17 20.22
N ARG A 410 10.25 6.03 20.77
CA ARG A 410 10.44 7.49 20.74
C ARG A 410 11.77 7.92 21.33
N GLU A 411 12.48 8.80 20.60
CA GLU A 411 13.76 9.40 21.05
C GLU A 411 14.86 8.39 21.44
N LYS A 412 14.81 7.16 20.86
CA LYS A 412 15.80 6.11 21.12
C LYS A 412 16.57 5.77 19.86
N GLU A 413 17.87 5.59 20.06
CA GLU A 413 18.73 5.08 19.00
C GLU A 413 18.38 3.62 18.68
N LEU A 414 18.58 3.21 17.42
CA LEU A 414 18.19 1.87 16.96
C LEU A 414 18.93 0.76 17.73
N GLU A 415 20.17 1.02 18.12
CA GLU A 415 21.01 0.13 18.93
C GLU A 415 20.45 -0.05 20.34
N GLU A 416 19.90 1.01 20.96
CA GLU A 416 19.25 0.95 22.26
C GLU A 416 17.95 0.13 22.20
N ILE A 417 17.17 0.33 21.13
CA ILE A 417 15.95 -0.43 20.90
C ILE A 417 16.24 -1.92 20.79
N GLU A 418 17.30 -2.28 20.06
CA GLU A 418 17.71 -3.67 19.84
C GLU A 418 18.08 -4.38 21.15
N LEU A 419 18.72 -3.66 22.08
CA LEU A 419 19.15 -4.21 23.37
C LEU A 419 17.99 -4.37 24.36
N ARG A 420 16.99 -3.48 24.32
CA ARG A 420 15.96 -3.37 25.38
C ARG A 420 14.56 -3.91 24.99
N ARG A 421 14.30 -4.15 23.72
CA ARG A 421 13.01 -4.65 23.22
C ARG A 421 12.67 -6.08 23.65
#